data_b172015a111ab2522893625460560a8c
#
_entry.id   b172015a111ab2522893625460560a8c
#
_cell.length_a   1.000
_cell.length_b   1.000
_cell.length_c   1.000
_cell.angle_alpha   90.00
_cell.angle_beta   90.00
_cell.angle_gamma   90.00
#
_symmetry.space_group_name_H-M   'P 1'
#
loop_
_entity.id
_entity.type
_entity.pdbx_description
1 polymer ?
#
loop_
_entity_poly.entity_id
_entity_poly.type
_entity_poly.pdbx_seq_one_letter_code
_entity_poly.pdbx_strand_id
1 'polypeptide(L)'
;RTLVIEMEEDSVTNATLGKVYKQVNTIIGAQEMKDCSGINRFLRENEAFASFELNASKSRCILSLPSSFLFRSGGAQISPNVLTQLSNFLNEIRNRYELEGDAIRVDGHTDDLPLGKNGKFKNNWELSTMRATNVAALMMYNVGFNPERIAISGYADTRPKSPYLDKVGEPKRGKELREARKANRRVELIFTRPVKKERTRKFFPDPRAG
;
A
#
# COMPACT_ATOMS: atom_id res chain seq x y z
N ARG A 1 6.96 0.31 -27.03
CA ARG A 1 7.10 -0.70 -28.10
C ARG A 1 6.19 -1.87 -27.74
N THR A 2 5.09 -2.01 -28.46
CA THR A 2 4.16 -3.13 -28.35
C THR A 2 4.83 -4.34 -29.00
N LEU A 3 5.06 -5.40 -28.21
CA LEU A 3 5.49 -6.69 -28.76
C LEU A 3 4.24 -7.37 -29.35
N VAL A 4 4.12 -7.37 -30.66
CA VAL A 4 3.15 -8.20 -31.37
C VAL A 4 3.86 -9.53 -31.64
N ILE A 5 3.38 -10.60 -31.00
CA ILE A 5 3.82 -11.96 -31.31
C ILE A 5 2.85 -12.48 -32.39
N GLU A 6 3.29 -12.48 -33.64
CA GLU A 6 2.63 -13.25 -34.69
C GLU A 6 2.91 -14.73 -34.43
N MET A 7 1.87 -15.50 -34.19
CA MET A 7 1.95 -16.95 -34.02
C MET A 7 1.51 -17.60 -35.32
N GLU A 8 2.43 -18.24 -36.01
CA GLU A 8 2.10 -19.21 -37.08
C GLU A 8 1.37 -20.42 -36.49
N GLU A 9 0.30 -20.82 -37.11
CA GLU A 9 -0.68 -21.82 -36.68
C GLU A 9 -0.21 -23.27 -36.92
N ASP A 10 1.00 -23.67 -36.56
CA ASP A 10 1.39 -25.07 -36.64
C ASP A 10 2.09 -25.59 -35.37
N SER A 11 1.37 -26.48 -34.71
CA SER A 11 1.81 -27.43 -33.69
C SER A 11 2.55 -26.91 -32.44
N VAL A 12 1.95 -25.95 -31.72
CA VAL A 12 2.43 -25.59 -30.39
C VAL A 12 1.89 -26.60 -29.37
N THR A 13 2.75 -27.48 -28.86
CA THR A 13 2.38 -28.42 -27.80
C THR A 13 2.01 -27.67 -26.52
N ASN A 14 1.07 -28.21 -25.72
CA ASN A 14 0.65 -27.65 -24.43
C ASN A 14 1.83 -27.35 -23.49
N ALA A 15 2.95 -28.08 -23.63
CA ALA A 15 4.19 -27.85 -22.88
C ALA A 15 4.90 -26.54 -23.30
N THR A 16 4.84 -26.17 -24.59
CA THR A 16 5.43 -24.93 -25.11
C THR A 16 4.59 -23.72 -24.70
N LEU A 17 3.27 -23.83 -24.78
CA LEU A 17 2.33 -22.82 -24.27
C LEU A 17 2.56 -22.57 -22.78
N GLY A 18 2.71 -23.62 -21.97
CA GLY A 18 3.00 -23.51 -20.55
C GLY A 18 4.32 -22.78 -20.25
N LYS A 19 5.36 -23.00 -21.07
CA LYS A 19 6.66 -22.29 -20.95
C LYS A 19 6.54 -20.82 -21.33
N VAL A 20 5.83 -20.52 -22.43
CA VAL A 20 5.59 -19.13 -22.87
C VAL A 20 4.76 -18.38 -21.84
N TYR A 21 3.68 -18.96 -21.32
CA TYR A 21 2.88 -18.37 -20.23
C TYR A 21 3.70 -18.11 -18.97
N LYS A 22 4.56 -19.04 -18.59
CA LYS A 22 5.43 -18.89 -17.43
C LYS A 22 6.48 -17.80 -17.66
N GLN A 23 7.03 -17.68 -18.87
CA GLN A 23 8.02 -16.66 -19.23
C GLN A 23 7.38 -15.26 -19.34
N VAL A 24 6.20 -15.15 -19.96
CA VAL A 24 5.43 -13.89 -20.03
C VAL A 24 5.01 -13.43 -18.63
N ASN A 25 4.51 -14.33 -17.79
CA ASN A 25 4.16 -13.99 -16.41
C ASN A 25 5.39 -13.62 -15.57
N THR A 26 6.57 -14.20 -15.84
CA THR A 26 7.83 -13.83 -15.18
C THR A 26 8.30 -12.43 -15.61
N ILE A 27 8.18 -12.11 -16.91
CA ILE A 27 8.55 -10.79 -17.45
C ILE A 27 7.58 -9.72 -16.97
N ILE A 28 6.27 -9.98 -17.03
CA ILE A 28 5.22 -9.08 -16.52
C ILE A 28 5.38 -8.90 -15.01
N GLY A 29 5.57 -9.98 -14.25
CA GLY A 29 5.80 -9.91 -12.80
C GLY A 29 7.08 -9.16 -12.44
N ALA A 30 8.16 -9.30 -13.23
CA ALA A 30 9.40 -8.56 -13.02
C ALA A 30 9.25 -7.06 -13.34
N GLN A 31 8.45 -6.70 -14.35
CA GLN A 31 8.16 -5.31 -14.69
C GLN A 31 7.25 -4.65 -13.65
N GLU A 32 6.24 -5.37 -13.17
CA GLU A 32 5.31 -4.91 -12.13
C GLU A 32 5.96 -4.78 -10.75
N MET A 33 7.00 -5.57 -10.46
CA MET A 33 7.78 -5.47 -9.21
C MET A 33 8.82 -4.35 -9.23
N LYS A 34 9.12 -3.74 -10.37
CA LYS A 34 10.25 -2.82 -10.51
C LYS A 34 10.12 -1.59 -9.61
N ASP A 35 8.91 -1.07 -9.46
CA ASP A 35 8.66 0.16 -8.69
C ASP A 35 8.58 -0.09 -7.18
N CYS A 36 8.00 -1.22 -6.76
CA CYS A 36 7.99 -1.63 -5.36
C CYS A 36 9.35 -2.21 -4.91
N SER A 37 10.14 -2.82 -5.82
CA SER A 37 11.44 -3.39 -5.48
C SER A 37 12.46 -2.33 -5.08
N GLY A 38 12.38 -1.14 -5.67
CA GLY A 38 13.21 -0.01 -5.27
C GLY A 38 12.92 0.45 -3.85
N ILE A 39 11.64 0.58 -3.47
CA ILE A 39 11.24 0.91 -2.09
C ILE A 39 11.75 -0.18 -1.13
N ASN A 40 11.60 -1.45 -1.50
CA ASN A 40 12.06 -2.57 -0.67
C ASN A 40 13.57 -2.55 -0.46
N ARG A 41 14.35 -2.23 -1.50
CA ARG A 41 15.80 -2.07 -1.40
C ARG A 41 16.15 -0.94 -0.45
N PHE A 42 15.52 0.22 -0.61
CA PHE A 42 15.76 1.39 0.25
C PHE A 42 15.46 1.07 1.72
N LEU A 43 14.36 0.36 2.01
CA LEU A 43 14.03 -0.05 3.37
C LEU A 43 15.08 -0.98 3.99
N ARG A 44 15.65 -1.90 3.20
CA ARG A 44 16.69 -2.83 3.65
C ARG A 44 18.05 -2.16 3.91
N GLU A 45 18.35 -1.13 3.15
CA GLU A 45 19.60 -0.38 3.27
C GLU A 45 19.57 0.66 4.40
N ASN A 46 18.42 0.91 5.00
CA ASN A 46 18.23 1.92 6.05
C ASN A 46 17.62 1.32 7.31
N GLU A 47 18.46 1.00 8.29
CA GLU A 47 18.04 0.43 9.59
C GLU A 47 16.98 1.25 10.32
N ALA A 48 16.99 2.57 10.13
CA ALA A 48 16.00 3.49 10.69
C ALA A 48 14.55 3.13 10.34
N PHE A 49 14.33 2.45 9.22
CA PHE A 49 13.02 2.01 8.72
C PHE A 49 12.83 0.49 8.78
N ALA A 50 13.65 -0.22 9.54
CA ALA A 50 13.58 -1.68 9.69
C ALA A 50 12.21 -2.20 10.17
N SER A 51 11.42 -1.34 10.84
CA SER A 51 10.06 -1.65 11.27
C SER A 51 8.99 -1.42 10.21
N PHE A 52 9.34 -0.82 9.07
CA PHE A 52 8.42 -0.61 7.96
C PHE A 52 8.32 -1.89 7.13
N GLU A 53 7.13 -2.19 6.66
CA GLU A 53 6.89 -3.38 5.86
C GLU A 53 6.29 -2.99 4.51
N LEU A 54 6.84 -3.57 3.45
CA LEU A 54 6.33 -3.40 2.09
C LEU A 54 5.69 -4.70 1.61
N ASN A 55 4.43 -4.61 1.20
CA ASN A 55 3.72 -5.68 0.51
C ASN A 55 3.43 -5.23 -0.92
N ALA A 56 3.94 -5.97 -1.89
CA ALA A 56 3.77 -5.67 -3.30
C ALA A 56 2.85 -6.69 -3.97
N SER A 57 1.91 -6.21 -4.77
CA SER A 57 1.07 -7.00 -5.66
C SER A 57 1.11 -6.42 -7.07
N LYS A 58 0.47 -7.10 -8.04
CA LYS A 58 0.47 -6.68 -9.46
C LYS A 58 0.08 -5.23 -9.72
N SER A 59 -0.79 -4.66 -8.88
CA SER A 59 -1.32 -3.30 -9.06
C SER A 59 -1.15 -2.38 -7.86
N ARG A 60 -0.49 -2.83 -6.79
CA ARG A 60 -0.38 -2.07 -5.55
C ARG A 60 0.96 -2.27 -4.86
N CYS A 61 1.49 -1.18 -4.32
CA CYS A 61 2.51 -1.19 -3.29
C CYS A 61 1.85 -0.72 -1.99
N ILE A 62 1.87 -1.55 -0.96
CA ILE A 62 1.33 -1.22 0.37
C ILE A 62 2.52 -1.10 1.31
N LEU A 63 2.80 0.12 1.73
CA LEU A 63 3.82 0.44 2.71
C LEU A 63 3.17 0.62 4.07
N SER A 64 3.45 -0.27 5.01
CA SER A 64 2.93 -0.23 6.38
C SER A 64 3.92 0.45 7.31
N LEU A 65 3.50 1.54 7.94
CA LEU A 65 4.27 2.31 8.91
C LEU A 65 3.70 2.06 10.31
N PRO A 66 4.46 1.49 11.25
CA PRO A 66 3.98 1.24 12.61
C PRO A 66 3.59 2.54 13.33
N SER A 67 2.44 2.56 13.99
CA SER A 67 2.00 3.74 14.76
C SER A 67 2.96 4.10 15.88
N SER A 68 3.66 3.13 16.47
CA SER A 68 4.65 3.38 17.53
C SER A 68 5.88 4.15 17.02
N PHE A 69 6.20 4.08 15.74
CA PHE A 69 7.23 4.90 15.11
C PHE A 69 6.72 6.33 14.90
N LEU A 70 5.49 6.49 14.43
CA LEU A 70 4.94 7.77 13.98
C LEU A 70 4.43 8.64 15.13
N PHE A 71 3.75 8.04 16.12
CA PHE A 71 2.93 8.75 17.09
C PHE A 71 3.23 8.34 18.52
N ARG A 72 2.98 9.27 19.45
CA ARG A 72 2.88 8.92 20.88
C ARG A 72 1.60 8.10 21.13
N SER A 73 1.62 7.33 22.22
CA SER A 73 0.47 6.52 22.65
C SER A 73 -0.80 7.38 22.74
N GLY A 74 -1.91 6.91 22.18
CA GLY A 74 -3.18 7.63 22.15
C GLY A 74 -3.19 8.93 21.32
N GLY A 75 -2.07 9.30 20.70
CA GLY A 75 -1.94 10.50 19.89
C GLY A 75 -2.07 10.26 18.39
N ALA A 76 -2.28 11.33 17.63
CA ALA A 76 -2.30 11.34 16.17
C ALA A 76 -1.28 12.31 15.57
N GLN A 77 -0.65 13.18 16.34
CA GLN A 77 0.39 14.06 15.84
C GLN A 77 1.68 13.28 15.64
N ILE A 78 2.31 13.47 14.48
CA ILE A 78 3.62 12.88 14.18
C ILE A 78 4.63 13.41 15.18
N SER A 79 5.38 12.52 15.78
CA SER A 79 6.37 12.87 16.79
C SER A 79 7.49 13.72 16.18
N PRO A 80 7.87 14.85 16.79
CA PRO A 80 8.88 15.77 16.23
C PRO A 80 10.22 15.09 15.93
N ASN A 81 10.62 14.12 16.75
CA ASN A 81 11.88 13.37 16.59
C ASN A 81 11.91 12.47 15.32
N VAL A 82 10.77 12.13 14.74
CA VAL A 82 10.71 11.33 13.50
C VAL A 82 10.27 12.15 12.27
N LEU A 83 9.85 13.39 12.47
CA LEU A 83 9.28 14.22 11.41
C LEU A 83 10.27 14.43 10.25
N THR A 84 11.48 14.83 10.55
CA THR A 84 12.54 15.07 9.54
C THR A 84 12.90 13.76 8.82
N GLN A 85 13.08 12.68 9.59
CA GLN A 85 13.44 11.37 9.05
C GLN A 85 12.33 10.82 8.12
N LEU A 86 11.08 10.95 8.54
CA LEU A 86 9.92 10.53 7.74
C LEU A 86 9.78 11.40 6.48
N SER A 87 9.98 12.72 6.59
CA SER A 87 9.95 13.62 5.43
C SER A 87 11.03 13.28 4.41
N ASN A 88 12.26 13.03 4.85
CA ASN A 88 13.36 12.62 3.97
C ASN A 88 13.06 11.30 3.27
N PHE A 89 12.54 10.31 4.01
CA PHE A 89 12.11 9.04 3.45
C PHE A 89 11.02 9.20 2.38
N LEU A 90 9.99 9.99 2.66
CA LEU A 90 8.91 10.25 1.72
C LEU A 90 9.39 11.04 0.48
N ASN A 91 10.34 11.98 0.65
CA ASN A 91 10.98 12.68 -0.46
C ASN A 91 11.76 11.71 -1.37
N GLU A 92 12.51 10.77 -0.79
CA GLU A 92 13.22 9.75 -1.57
C GLU A 92 12.24 8.89 -2.37
N ILE A 93 11.13 8.47 -1.76
CA ILE A 93 10.08 7.74 -2.47
C ILE A 93 9.53 8.59 -3.61
N ARG A 94 9.17 9.85 -3.35
CA ARG A 94 8.62 10.74 -4.35
C ARG A 94 9.59 10.96 -5.51
N ASN A 95 10.85 11.25 -5.24
CA ASN A 95 11.83 11.62 -6.26
C ASN A 95 12.36 10.44 -7.08
N ARG A 96 12.57 9.27 -6.43
CA ARG A 96 13.13 8.08 -7.10
C ARG A 96 12.08 7.19 -7.71
N TYR A 97 10.90 7.18 -7.12
CA TYR A 97 9.83 6.23 -7.44
C TYR A 97 8.58 7.00 -7.85
N GLU A 98 8.78 8.10 -8.61
CA GLU A 98 7.71 8.91 -9.13
C GLU A 98 6.71 8.01 -9.86
N LEU A 99 5.68 7.67 -9.12
CA LEU A 99 4.59 6.83 -9.58
C LEU A 99 3.62 7.75 -10.33
N GLU A 100 4.06 8.20 -11.51
CA GLU A 100 3.25 9.05 -12.37
C GLU A 100 1.90 8.38 -12.64
N GLY A 101 0.83 9.11 -12.28
CA GLY A 101 -0.54 8.65 -12.48
C GLY A 101 -1.09 7.71 -11.40
N ASP A 102 -0.31 7.33 -10.39
CA ASP A 102 -0.81 6.47 -9.30
C ASP A 102 -1.72 7.24 -8.36
N ALA A 103 -2.84 6.61 -7.99
CA ALA A 103 -3.62 7.07 -6.85
C ALA A 103 -2.94 6.63 -5.56
N ILE A 104 -2.91 7.52 -4.58
CA ILE A 104 -2.32 7.27 -3.26
C ILE A 104 -3.45 7.26 -2.24
N ARG A 105 -3.55 6.19 -1.46
CA ARG A 105 -4.47 6.14 -0.33
C ARG A 105 -3.68 6.03 0.96
N VAL A 106 -4.05 6.83 1.95
CA VAL A 106 -3.48 6.83 3.29
C VAL A 106 -4.52 6.26 4.23
N ASP A 107 -4.30 5.03 4.71
CA ASP A 107 -5.24 4.29 5.53
C ASP A 107 -4.72 4.20 6.98
N GLY A 108 -5.54 4.67 7.94
CA GLY A 108 -5.24 4.57 9.37
C GLY A 108 -5.93 3.37 10.02
N HIS A 109 -5.19 2.67 10.89
CA HIS A 109 -5.68 1.50 11.62
C HIS A 109 -5.31 1.57 13.10
N THR A 110 -6.16 1.00 13.94
CA THR A 110 -5.89 0.79 15.37
C THR A 110 -5.89 -0.70 15.71
N ASP A 111 -5.63 -1.01 16.95
CA ASP A 111 -6.00 -2.31 17.52
C ASP A 111 -7.43 -2.29 18.07
N ASP A 112 -7.84 -3.43 18.65
CA ASP A 112 -9.15 -3.69 19.25
C ASP A 112 -9.35 -3.05 20.63
N LEU A 113 -8.34 -2.41 21.22
CA LEU A 113 -8.46 -1.80 22.53
C LEU A 113 -9.27 -0.51 22.45
N PRO A 114 -10.26 -0.33 23.33
CA PRO A 114 -10.98 0.93 23.44
C PRO A 114 -10.05 2.04 23.94
N LEU A 115 -10.32 3.27 23.50
CA LEU A 115 -9.57 4.41 23.98
C LEU A 115 -10.00 4.77 25.43
N GLY A 116 -9.05 5.31 26.19
CA GLY A 116 -9.32 5.79 27.53
C GLY A 116 -10.35 6.94 27.53
N LYS A 117 -11.21 6.96 28.55
CA LYS A 117 -12.31 7.94 28.67
C LYS A 117 -11.86 9.41 28.61
N ASN A 118 -10.64 9.72 29.02
CA ASN A 118 -10.06 11.06 29.04
C ASN A 118 -9.15 11.34 27.83
N GLY A 119 -9.22 10.50 26.78
CA GLY A 119 -8.45 10.68 25.55
C GLY A 119 -8.93 11.86 24.71
N LYS A 120 -8.06 12.35 23.80
CA LYS A 120 -8.40 13.42 22.84
C LYS A 120 -9.42 12.98 21.78
N PHE A 121 -9.57 11.69 21.56
CA PHE A 121 -10.41 11.09 20.53
C PHE A 121 -11.52 10.28 21.19
N LYS A 122 -12.71 10.34 20.62
CA LYS A 122 -13.91 9.65 21.14
C LYS A 122 -13.84 8.14 20.95
N ASN A 123 -13.23 7.69 19.86
CA ASN A 123 -13.16 6.28 19.48
C ASN A 123 -12.01 6.00 18.51
N ASN A 124 -11.80 4.73 18.19
CA ASN A 124 -10.77 4.28 17.27
C ASN A 124 -10.98 4.75 15.82
N TRP A 125 -12.21 5.04 15.40
CA TRP A 125 -12.49 5.61 14.08
C TRP A 125 -11.91 7.01 13.95
N GLU A 126 -12.17 7.87 14.95
CA GLU A 126 -11.64 9.22 14.97
C GLU A 126 -10.11 9.24 15.06
N LEU A 127 -9.52 8.39 15.92
CA LEU A 127 -8.08 8.28 16.06
C LEU A 127 -7.41 7.81 14.76
N SER A 128 -7.93 6.76 14.13
CA SER A 128 -7.35 6.20 12.90
C SER A 128 -7.43 7.19 11.74
N THR A 129 -8.58 7.86 11.59
CA THR A 129 -8.77 8.90 10.56
C THR A 129 -7.82 10.07 10.77
N MET A 130 -7.67 10.57 11.99
CA MET A 130 -6.78 11.70 12.27
C MET A 130 -5.30 11.34 12.07
N ARG A 131 -4.89 10.11 12.37
CA ARG A 131 -3.54 9.61 12.08
C ARG A 131 -3.26 9.60 10.58
N ALA A 132 -4.18 9.07 9.79
CA ALA A 132 -4.08 9.08 8.33
C ALA A 132 -4.03 10.50 7.78
N THR A 133 -4.88 11.40 8.29
CA THR A 133 -4.92 12.83 7.92
C THR A 133 -3.59 13.52 8.17
N ASN A 134 -2.96 13.32 9.32
CA ASN A 134 -1.70 13.98 9.65
C ASN A 134 -0.52 13.45 8.81
N VAL A 135 -0.51 12.16 8.46
CA VAL A 135 0.49 11.61 7.51
C VAL A 135 0.25 12.15 6.11
N ALA A 136 -0.98 12.20 5.64
CA ALA A 136 -1.32 12.79 4.34
C ALA A 136 -0.98 14.29 4.28
N ALA A 137 -1.22 15.04 5.35
CA ALA A 137 -0.83 16.45 5.46
C ALA A 137 0.69 16.64 5.33
N LEU A 138 1.49 15.79 6.01
CA LEU A 138 2.94 15.78 5.83
C LEU A 138 3.34 15.51 4.37
N MET A 139 2.72 14.52 3.73
CA MET A 139 2.97 14.19 2.33
C MET A 139 2.67 15.37 1.41
N MET A 140 1.53 16.03 1.58
CA MET A 140 1.09 17.14 0.72
C MET A 140 1.90 18.41 0.97
N TYR A 141 1.97 18.86 2.22
CA TYR A 141 2.47 20.22 2.53
C TYR A 141 3.97 20.28 2.77
N ASN A 142 4.60 19.23 3.26
CA ASN A 142 6.03 19.21 3.55
C ASN A 142 6.85 18.51 2.47
N VAL A 143 6.28 17.46 1.86
CA VAL A 143 6.98 16.64 0.85
C VAL A 143 6.59 17.03 -0.57
N GLY A 144 5.39 17.60 -0.79
CA GLY A 144 4.91 18.09 -2.07
C GLY A 144 4.31 17.01 -2.98
N PHE A 145 3.68 15.99 -2.40
CA PHE A 145 2.81 15.09 -3.18
C PHE A 145 1.58 15.84 -3.70
N ASN A 146 1.11 15.50 -4.91
CA ASN A 146 -0.08 16.12 -5.48
C ASN A 146 -1.34 15.76 -4.66
N PRO A 147 -2.05 16.75 -4.06
CA PRO A 147 -3.25 16.51 -3.25
C PRO A 147 -4.38 15.81 -4.01
N GLU A 148 -4.52 16.04 -5.31
CA GLU A 148 -5.57 15.44 -6.15
C GLU A 148 -5.45 13.92 -6.26
N ARG A 149 -4.26 13.38 -5.95
CA ARG A 149 -3.96 11.94 -5.99
C ARG A 149 -4.12 11.26 -4.64
N ILE A 150 -4.37 12.02 -3.56
CA ILE A 150 -4.39 11.49 -2.20
C ILE A 150 -5.82 11.32 -1.72
N ALA A 151 -6.17 10.10 -1.31
CA ALA A 151 -7.36 9.78 -0.55
C ALA A 151 -6.98 9.36 0.87
N ILE A 152 -7.83 9.70 1.85
CA ILE A 152 -7.59 9.43 3.26
C ILE A 152 -8.72 8.58 3.80
N SER A 153 -8.41 7.53 4.57
CA SER A 153 -9.39 6.67 5.20
C SER A 153 -8.97 6.24 6.60
N GLY A 154 -9.94 6.12 7.50
CA GLY A 154 -9.75 5.52 8.82
C GLY A 154 -10.59 4.24 8.93
N TYR A 155 -10.02 3.19 9.46
CA TYR A 155 -10.68 1.87 9.54
C TYR A 155 -10.78 1.33 10.96
N ALA A 156 -10.36 2.09 11.97
CA ALA A 156 -10.30 1.58 13.34
C ALA A 156 -9.61 0.19 13.39
N ASP A 157 -10.19 -0.76 14.07
CA ASP A 157 -9.75 -2.16 14.19
C ASP A 157 -10.43 -3.13 13.21
N THR A 158 -11.28 -2.61 12.29
CA THR A 158 -12.10 -3.46 11.40
C THR A 158 -11.34 -4.18 10.30
N ARG A 159 -10.07 -3.79 10.06
CA ARG A 159 -9.19 -4.41 9.06
C ARG A 159 -7.86 -4.83 9.69
N PRO A 160 -7.86 -5.85 10.54
CA PRO A 160 -6.65 -6.30 11.20
C PRO A 160 -5.68 -6.91 10.19
N LYS A 161 -4.40 -6.50 10.27
CA LYS A 161 -3.29 -7.10 9.53
C LYS A 161 -2.91 -8.45 10.14
N SER A 162 -2.90 -8.52 11.46
CA SER A 162 -2.72 -9.75 12.22
C SER A 162 -4.04 -10.09 12.93
N PRO A 163 -4.66 -11.23 12.59
CA PRO A 163 -5.90 -11.67 13.24
C PRO A 163 -5.74 -11.80 14.75
N TYR A 164 -6.80 -11.53 15.49
CA TYR A 164 -6.86 -11.73 16.95
C TYR A 164 -7.14 -13.17 17.34
N LEU A 165 -7.54 -13.99 16.37
CA LEU A 165 -7.70 -15.43 16.53
C LEU A 165 -6.45 -16.15 16.03
N ASP A 166 -6.16 -17.29 16.57
CA ASP A 166 -5.11 -18.20 16.11
C ASP A 166 -5.57 -19.02 14.88
N LYS A 167 -4.75 -19.98 14.45
CA LYS A 167 -5.03 -20.83 13.28
C LYS A 167 -6.21 -21.80 13.46
N VAL A 168 -6.60 -22.07 14.70
CA VAL A 168 -7.73 -22.96 15.05
C VAL A 168 -8.98 -22.18 15.47
N GLY A 169 -8.92 -20.83 15.41
CA GLY A 169 -10.06 -19.97 15.71
C GLY A 169 -10.19 -19.55 17.17
N GLU A 170 -9.20 -19.88 18.01
CA GLU A 170 -9.19 -19.48 19.42
C GLU A 170 -8.59 -18.07 19.62
N PRO A 171 -9.08 -17.29 20.60
CA PRO A 171 -8.54 -15.97 20.89
C PRO A 171 -7.07 -16.03 21.30
N LYS A 172 -6.22 -15.30 20.59
CA LYS A 172 -4.80 -15.11 20.96
C LYS A 172 -4.68 -14.50 22.35
N ARG A 173 -3.65 -14.91 23.08
CA ARG A 173 -3.39 -14.43 24.46
C ARG A 173 -1.92 -14.02 24.66
N GLY A 174 -1.64 -13.37 25.76
CA GLY A 174 -0.29 -13.06 26.20
C GLY A 174 0.55 -12.35 25.15
N LYS A 175 1.68 -12.93 24.77
CA LYS A 175 2.64 -12.35 23.82
C LYS A 175 2.05 -12.25 22.40
N GLU A 176 1.37 -13.29 21.92
CA GLU A 176 0.81 -13.33 20.56
C GLU A 176 -0.24 -12.25 20.34
N LEU A 177 -1.11 -12.00 21.32
CA LEU A 177 -2.10 -10.94 21.26
C LEU A 177 -1.43 -9.55 21.23
N ARG A 178 -0.38 -9.35 22.07
CA ARG A 178 0.36 -8.08 22.06
C ARG A 178 1.02 -7.80 20.71
N GLU A 179 1.62 -8.82 20.09
CA GLU A 179 2.25 -8.67 18.76
C GLU A 179 1.19 -8.43 17.67
N ALA A 180 0.04 -9.12 17.72
CA ALA A 180 -1.06 -8.85 16.79
C ALA A 180 -1.55 -7.40 16.91
N ARG A 181 -1.79 -6.91 18.12
CA ARG A 181 -2.16 -5.51 18.37
C ARG A 181 -1.11 -4.51 17.87
N LYS A 182 0.17 -4.80 18.11
CA LYS A 182 1.27 -3.96 17.63
C LYS A 182 1.27 -3.87 16.09
N ALA A 183 1.12 -5.00 15.39
CA ALA A 183 1.04 -5.04 13.93
C ALA A 183 -0.20 -4.33 13.37
N ASN A 184 -1.31 -4.35 14.11
CA ASN A 184 -2.57 -3.73 13.70
C ASN A 184 -2.55 -2.20 13.85
N ARG A 185 -1.83 -1.65 14.82
CA ARG A 185 -1.63 -0.19 14.98
C ARG A 185 -0.65 0.33 13.93
N ARG A 186 -1.16 0.76 12.78
CA ARG A 186 -0.36 1.19 11.64
C ARG A 186 -1.05 2.29 10.82
N VAL A 187 -0.26 2.94 9.97
CA VAL A 187 -0.75 3.69 8.82
C VAL A 187 -0.22 3.01 7.57
N GLU A 188 -1.07 2.81 6.58
CA GLU A 188 -0.69 2.24 5.29
C GLU A 188 -0.69 3.32 4.22
N LEU A 189 0.42 3.40 3.46
CA LEU A 189 0.48 4.16 2.21
C LEU A 189 0.29 3.17 1.06
N ILE A 190 -0.81 3.33 0.34
CA ILE A 190 -1.20 2.42 -0.73
C ILE A 190 -1.08 3.15 -2.06
N PHE A 191 -0.06 2.80 -2.82
CA PHE A 191 0.16 3.29 -4.18
C PHE A 191 -0.52 2.33 -5.15
N THR A 192 -1.50 2.83 -5.91
CA THR A 192 -2.29 2.03 -6.85
C THR A 192 -2.15 2.59 -8.24
N ARG A 193 -1.63 1.81 -9.18
CA ARG A 193 -1.59 2.20 -10.58
C ARG A 193 -2.97 2.12 -11.20
N PRO A 194 -3.38 3.14 -11.96
CA PRO A 194 -4.57 3.01 -12.76
C PRO A 194 -4.33 1.89 -13.78
N VAL A 195 -5.13 0.86 -13.71
CA VAL A 195 -5.20 -0.14 -14.80
C VAL A 195 -5.56 0.64 -16.06
N LYS A 196 -4.65 0.73 -17.03
CA LYS A 196 -5.00 1.25 -18.35
C LYS A 196 -6.19 0.42 -18.83
N LYS A 197 -7.40 0.98 -18.75
CA LYS A 197 -8.54 0.41 -19.45
C LYS A 197 -8.11 0.43 -20.92
N GLU A 198 -7.78 -0.71 -21.50
CA GLU A 198 -7.80 -0.84 -22.94
C GLU A 198 -9.17 -0.32 -23.35
N ARG A 199 -9.17 0.75 -24.13
CA ARG A 199 -10.38 1.16 -24.81
C ARG A 199 -10.68 0.00 -25.75
N THR A 200 -11.47 -0.94 -25.29
CA THR A 200 -12.20 -1.83 -26.19
C THR A 200 -12.98 -0.88 -27.09
N ARG A 201 -12.46 -0.65 -28.30
CA ARG A 201 -13.24 -0.08 -29.38
C ARG A 201 -14.41 -1.05 -29.51
N LYS A 202 -15.54 -0.70 -28.91
CA LYS A 202 -16.79 -1.34 -29.24
C LYS A 202 -16.98 -1.03 -30.71
N PHE A 203 -16.69 -2.00 -31.55
CA PHE A 203 -17.05 -1.97 -32.97
C PHE A 203 -18.58 -2.11 -33.01
N PHE A 204 -19.28 -1.00 -32.82
CA PHE A 204 -20.66 -0.91 -33.24
C PHE A 204 -20.59 -0.50 -34.72
N PRO A 205 -21.03 -1.35 -35.64
CA PRO A 205 -21.21 -0.93 -37.02
C PRO A 205 -22.15 0.28 -36.99
N ASP A 206 -21.80 1.34 -37.73
CA ASP A 206 -22.64 2.53 -37.86
C ASP A 206 -24.00 2.06 -38.51
N PRO A 207 -25.13 2.18 -37.81
CA PRO A 207 -26.41 1.76 -38.36
C PRO A 207 -26.87 2.59 -39.57
N ARG A 208 -26.06 3.58 -39.99
CA ARG A 208 -26.34 4.45 -41.15
C ARG A 208 -25.42 4.19 -42.35
N ALA A 209 -24.54 3.16 -42.27
CA ALA A 209 -23.76 2.72 -43.42
C ALA A 209 -24.55 1.66 -44.19
N GLY A 210 -25.62 2.06 -44.81
CA GLY A 210 -26.43 1.29 -45.74
C GLY A 210 -26.95 2.20 -46.85
#